data_204872134cd237e08319c15a99a85e4e
#
_entry.id   204872134cd237e08319c15a99a85e4e
#
_cell.length_a   1.000
_cell.length_b   1.000
_cell.length_c   1.000
_cell.angle_alpha   90.00
_cell.angle_beta   90.00
_cell.angle_gamma   90.00
#
_symmetry.space_group_name_H-M   'P 1'
#
loop_
_entity.id
_entity.type
_entity.pdbx_description
1 polymer ?
#
loop_
_entity_poly.entity_id
_entity_poly.type
_entity_poly.pdbx_seq_one_letter_code
_entity_poly.pdbx_strand_id
1 'polypeptide(L)'
;FIYNLLELRNKDVDKALLISATGTGKTYASAFAMRELGFKRVLFLVHRNQIAKQAKASFERVFGSRIKTGLVSGIKHEYDADFVFATVQTLSKQENLERFPRDYFDACIYDEAHHTSAGSYKKVMDYFTPEFTLGMTATPDKRDDNIEGRNIYEIFDHNIAYEIRLQQA
;
A
#
# COMPACT_ATOMS: atom_id res chain seq x y z
N PHE A 1 -9.74 -12.90 -1.37
CA PHE A 1 -8.73 -11.93 -0.90
C PHE A 1 -9.11 -11.29 0.42
N ILE A 2 -10.26 -10.65 0.46
CA ILE A 2 -10.72 -9.98 1.69
C ILE A 2 -10.89 -10.98 2.82
N TYR A 3 -11.44 -12.14 2.53
CA TYR A 3 -11.60 -13.20 3.52
C TYR A 3 -10.25 -13.62 4.11
N ASN A 4 -9.24 -13.78 3.26
CA ASN A 4 -7.90 -14.14 3.73
C ASN A 4 -7.29 -13.05 4.60
N LEU A 5 -7.53 -11.79 4.27
CA LEU A 5 -7.07 -10.66 5.08
C LEU A 5 -7.75 -10.65 6.44
N LEU A 6 -9.05 -10.91 6.49
CA LEU A 6 -9.79 -10.99 7.75
C LEU A 6 -9.26 -12.11 8.63
N GLU A 7 -8.94 -13.26 8.05
CA GLU A 7 -8.33 -14.36 8.80
C GLU A 7 -6.97 -13.98 9.37
N LEU A 8 -6.14 -13.30 8.57
CA LEU A 8 -4.84 -12.84 9.04
C LEU A 8 -4.98 -11.84 10.19
N ARG A 9 -5.94 -10.94 10.11
CA ARG A 9 -6.20 -9.98 11.19
C ARG A 9 -6.64 -10.70 12.46
N ASN A 10 -7.48 -11.72 12.33
CA ASN A 10 -7.94 -12.50 13.49
C ASN A 10 -6.80 -13.26 14.15
N LYS A 11 -5.70 -13.49 13.45
CA LYS A 11 -4.50 -14.13 13.99
C LYS A 11 -3.44 -13.13 14.45
N ASP A 12 -3.83 -11.86 14.60
CA ASP A 12 -2.95 -10.75 14.97
C ASP A 12 -1.79 -10.52 13.99
N VAL A 13 -2.00 -10.86 12.74
CA VAL A 13 -1.03 -10.60 11.69
C VAL A 13 -1.18 -9.15 11.22
N ASP A 14 -0.09 -8.39 11.26
CA ASP A 14 -0.10 -6.97 10.93
C ASP A 14 0.46 -6.64 9.54
N LYS A 15 0.93 -7.64 8.81
CA LYS A 15 1.48 -7.45 7.47
C LYS A 15 0.96 -8.52 6.52
N ALA A 16 0.70 -8.13 5.29
CA ALA A 16 0.25 -9.06 4.24
C ALA A 16 0.79 -8.62 2.88
N LEU A 17 0.91 -9.57 1.98
CA LEU A 17 1.38 -9.34 0.63
C LEU A 17 0.30 -9.77 -0.35
N LEU A 18 -0.07 -8.86 -1.27
CA LEU A 18 -0.98 -9.15 -2.36
C LEU A 18 -0.19 -9.27 -3.66
N ILE A 19 -0.25 -10.41 -4.28
CA ILE A 19 0.42 -10.67 -5.54
C ILE A 19 -0.63 -10.70 -6.65
N SER A 20 -0.47 -9.87 -7.67
CA SER A 20 -1.44 -9.77 -8.75
C SER A 20 -0.75 -9.50 -10.07
N ALA A 21 -1.24 -10.13 -11.13
CA ALA A 21 -0.73 -9.92 -12.47
C ALA A 21 -1.16 -8.60 -13.09
N THR A 22 -2.22 -7.97 -12.58
CA THR A 22 -2.74 -6.73 -13.15
C THR A 22 -2.76 -5.60 -12.12
N GLY A 23 -2.30 -4.41 -12.53
CA GLY A 23 -2.25 -3.25 -11.64
C GLY A 23 -3.61 -2.75 -11.20
N THR A 24 -4.55 -2.63 -12.16
CA THR A 24 -5.88 -2.09 -11.87
C THR A 24 -6.65 -2.97 -10.89
N GLY A 25 -6.60 -4.29 -11.09
CA GLY A 25 -7.30 -5.23 -10.21
C GLY A 25 -6.78 -5.20 -8.79
N LYS A 26 -5.46 -5.11 -8.58
CA LYS A 26 -4.91 -5.06 -7.23
C LYS A 26 -5.26 -3.75 -6.51
N THR A 27 -5.38 -2.63 -7.24
CA THR A 27 -5.80 -1.37 -6.65
C THR A 27 -7.23 -1.44 -6.14
N TYR A 28 -8.16 -1.95 -6.95
CA TYR A 28 -9.54 -2.13 -6.52
C TYR A 28 -9.66 -3.14 -5.38
N ALA A 29 -8.91 -4.23 -5.45
CA ALA A 29 -8.92 -5.23 -4.37
C ALA A 29 -8.45 -4.61 -3.06
N SER A 30 -7.41 -3.77 -3.09
CA SER A 30 -6.94 -3.09 -1.89
C SER A 30 -7.97 -2.09 -1.36
N ALA A 31 -8.67 -1.37 -2.24
CA ALA A 31 -9.71 -0.43 -1.83
C ALA A 31 -10.85 -1.15 -1.12
N PHE A 32 -11.32 -2.25 -1.69
CA PHE A 32 -12.36 -3.06 -1.06
C PHE A 32 -11.90 -3.64 0.27
N ALA A 33 -10.64 -4.09 0.33
CA ALA A 33 -10.08 -4.61 1.57
C ALA A 33 -10.05 -3.55 2.67
N MET A 34 -9.62 -2.35 2.37
CA MET A 34 -9.57 -1.27 3.36
C MET A 34 -10.97 -0.92 3.84
N ARG A 35 -11.96 -0.93 2.94
CA ARG A 35 -13.35 -0.69 3.30
C ARG A 35 -13.89 -1.77 4.24
N GLU A 36 -13.67 -3.03 3.92
CA GLU A 36 -14.18 -4.14 4.72
C GLU A 36 -13.47 -4.26 6.07
N LEU A 37 -12.18 -3.94 6.12
CA LEU A 37 -11.43 -3.94 7.37
C LEU A 37 -11.71 -2.72 8.24
N GLY A 38 -12.36 -1.70 7.69
CA GLY A 38 -12.81 -0.53 8.44
C GLY A 38 -11.73 0.48 8.78
N PHE A 39 -10.62 0.49 8.07
CA PHE A 39 -9.57 1.49 8.30
C PHE A 39 -10.04 2.87 7.87
N LYS A 40 -9.76 3.87 8.70
CA LYS A 40 -10.21 5.25 8.47
C LYS A 40 -9.14 6.13 7.82
N ARG A 41 -7.88 5.85 8.07
CA ARG A 41 -6.76 6.60 7.52
C ARG A 41 -5.79 5.65 6.88
N VAL A 42 -5.55 5.84 5.59
CA VAL A 42 -4.76 4.91 4.78
C VAL A 42 -3.74 5.70 3.95
N LEU A 43 -2.51 5.22 3.95
CA LEU A 43 -1.48 5.70 3.04
C LEU A 43 -1.35 4.73 1.88
N PHE A 44 -1.35 5.26 0.66
CA PHE A 44 -1.09 4.47 -0.55
C PHE A 44 0.18 5.03 -1.19
N LEU A 45 1.27 4.29 -1.10
CA LEU A 45 2.58 4.73 -1.57
C LEU A 45 2.96 4.04 -2.87
N VAL A 46 3.34 4.85 -3.85
CA VAL A 46 3.75 4.38 -5.18
C VAL A 46 5.03 5.11 -5.59
N HIS A 47 5.61 4.71 -6.70
CA HIS A 47 6.81 5.38 -7.20
C HIS A 47 6.57 6.28 -8.43
N ARG A 48 5.33 6.34 -8.94
CA ARG A 48 4.99 7.17 -10.09
C ARG A 48 3.74 8.00 -9.81
N ASN A 49 3.83 9.29 -10.15
CA ASN A 49 2.73 10.23 -9.95
C ASN A 49 1.43 9.76 -10.65
N GLN A 50 1.54 9.24 -11.85
CA GLN A 50 0.38 8.78 -12.60
C GLN A 50 -0.34 7.64 -11.88
N ILE A 51 0.42 6.72 -11.29
CA ILE A 51 -0.16 5.60 -10.53
C ILE A 51 -0.84 6.11 -9.27
N ALA A 52 -0.26 7.11 -8.60
CA ALA A 52 -0.89 7.72 -7.43
C ALA A 52 -2.25 8.34 -7.79
N LYS A 53 -2.33 9.05 -8.89
CA LYS A 53 -3.58 9.66 -9.37
C LYS A 53 -4.62 8.61 -9.74
N GLN A 54 -4.21 7.55 -10.41
CA GLN A 54 -5.10 6.45 -10.78
C GLN A 54 -5.65 5.73 -9.56
N ALA A 55 -4.79 5.48 -8.57
CA ALA A 55 -5.20 4.84 -7.33
C ALA A 55 -6.19 5.72 -6.57
N LYS A 56 -5.92 7.02 -6.49
CA LYS A 56 -6.84 7.97 -5.85
C LYS A 56 -8.23 7.91 -6.49
N ALA A 57 -8.28 7.94 -7.83
CA ALA A 57 -9.55 7.86 -8.55
C ALA A 57 -10.28 6.54 -8.28
N SER A 58 -9.55 5.43 -8.25
CA SER A 58 -10.13 4.11 -7.98
C SER A 58 -10.72 4.02 -6.58
N PHE A 59 -10.02 4.54 -5.59
CA PHE A 59 -10.51 4.58 -4.21
C PHE A 59 -11.74 5.47 -4.09
N GLU A 60 -11.75 6.60 -4.77
CA GLU A 60 -12.92 7.49 -4.77
C GLU A 60 -14.16 6.82 -5.35
N ARG A 61 -13.99 5.96 -6.36
CA ARG A 61 -15.09 5.18 -6.92
C ARG A 61 -15.65 4.16 -5.93
N VAL A 62 -14.78 3.55 -5.12
CA VAL A 62 -15.20 2.55 -4.15
C VAL A 62 -15.87 3.19 -2.94
N PHE A 63 -15.30 4.27 -2.43
CA PHE A 63 -15.75 4.89 -1.19
C PHE A 63 -16.74 6.03 -1.41
N GLY A 64 -16.75 6.65 -2.58
CA GLY A 64 -17.58 7.82 -2.86
C GLY A 64 -17.17 9.00 -2.00
N SER A 65 -18.15 9.70 -1.45
CA SER A 65 -17.90 10.88 -0.61
C SER A 65 -17.61 10.55 0.84
N ARG A 66 -17.51 9.28 1.20
CA ARG A 66 -17.31 8.85 2.59
C ARG A 66 -15.89 9.11 3.11
N ILE A 67 -14.95 9.34 2.22
CA ILE A 67 -13.57 9.61 2.60
C ILE A 67 -13.08 10.91 1.95
N LYS A 68 -12.12 11.53 2.61
CA LYS A 68 -11.41 12.68 2.05
C LYS A 68 -10.06 12.18 1.52
N THR A 69 -9.82 12.36 0.24
CA THR A 69 -8.59 11.93 -0.41
C THR A 69 -7.66 13.10 -0.65
N GLY A 70 -6.37 12.84 -0.63
CA GLY A 70 -5.34 13.83 -0.91
C GLY A 70 -4.20 13.22 -1.69
N LEU A 71 -3.50 14.06 -2.44
CA LEU A 71 -2.35 13.66 -3.25
C LEU A 71 -1.10 14.36 -2.74
N VAL A 72 -0.05 13.60 -2.44
CA VAL A 72 1.26 14.13 -2.07
C VAL A 72 2.26 13.65 -3.11
N SER A 73 2.42 14.44 -4.17
CA SER A 73 3.23 14.05 -5.32
C SER A 73 3.66 15.31 -6.07
N GLY A 74 4.96 15.44 -6.30
CA GLY A 74 5.48 16.60 -7.00
C GLY A 74 5.13 17.90 -6.31
N ILE A 75 4.37 18.74 -6.98
CA ILE A 75 3.94 20.04 -6.43
C ILE A 75 2.65 19.93 -5.61
N LYS A 76 1.95 18.80 -5.64
CA LYS A 76 0.74 18.59 -4.85
C LYS A 76 1.12 18.14 -3.45
N HIS A 77 0.65 18.86 -2.45
CA HIS A 77 0.96 18.61 -1.04
C HIS A 77 -0.31 18.69 -0.21
N GLU A 78 -1.22 17.76 -0.44
CA GLU A 78 -2.52 17.71 0.23
C GLU A 78 -2.46 16.79 1.44
N TYR A 79 -2.00 17.35 2.56
CA TYR A 79 -1.77 16.57 3.79
C TYR A 79 -3.03 16.37 4.64
N ASP A 80 -4.03 17.22 4.47
CA ASP A 80 -5.27 17.16 5.26
C ASP A 80 -6.26 16.23 4.58
N ALA A 81 -6.02 14.95 4.70
CA ALA A 81 -6.85 13.91 4.09
C ALA A 81 -6.83 12.64 4.93
N ASP A 82 -7.89 11.85 4.78
CA ASP A 82 -7.97 10.55 5.45
C ASP A 82 -7.20 9.50 4.66
N PHE A 83 -7.36 9.50 3.34
CA PHE A 83 -6.64 8.60 2.44
C PHE A 83 -5.67 9.42 1.61
N VAL A 84 -4.37 9.19 1.83
CA VAL A 84 -3.31 9.92 1.16
C VAL A 84 -2.63 9.04 0.14
N PHE A 85 -2.56 9.53 -1.08
CA PHE A 85 -1.90 8.85 -2.21
C PHE A 85 -0.62 9.62 -2.52
N ALA A 86 0.51 8.97 -2.33
CA ALA A 86 1.79 9.65 -2.37
C ALA A 86 2.80 8.92 -3.25
N THR A 87 3.70 9.70 -3.85
CA THR A 87 4.89 9.11 -4.47
C THR A 87 5.99 9.04 -3.42
N VAL A 88 6.79 7.98 -3.50
CA VAL A 88 7.87 7.77 -2.55
C VAL A 88 8.92 8.88 -2.63
N GLN A 89 9.16 9.40 -3.83
CA GLN A 89 10.15 10.48 -4.03
C GLN A 89 9.76 11.74 -3.26
N THR A 90 8.47 12.03 -3.17
CA THR A 90 7.98 13.20 -2.47
C THR A 90 7.86 12.94 -0.97
N LEU A 91 7.22 11.85 -0.58
CA LEU A 91 6.94 11.58 0.83
C LEU A 91 8.19 11.19 1.62
N SER A 92 9.19 10.61 1.00
CA SER A 92 10.41 10.21 1.71
C SER A 92 11.28 11.38 2.16
N LYS A 93 10.98 12.58 1.69
CA LYS A 93 11.68 13.77 2.19
C LYS A 93 11.27 14.01 3.65
N GLN A 94 12.27 14.26 4.50
CA GLN A 94 12.05 14.40 5.94
C GLN A 94 10.99 15.45 6.27
N GLU A 95 11.03 16.58 5.61
CA GLU A 95 10.09 17.68 5.81
C GLU A 95 8.63 17.27 5.50
N ASN A 96 8.45 16.36 4.55
CA ASN A 96 7.11 15.88 4.18
C ASN A 96 6.63 14.79 5.13
N LEU A 97 7.51 13.88 5.54
CA LEU A 97 7.17 12.84 6.52
C LEU A 97 6.73 13.47 7.84
N GLU A 98 7.43 14.50 8.28
CA GLU A 98 7.15 15.15 9.56
C GLU A 98 5.82 15.91 9.57
N ARG A 99 5.16 16.08 8.42
CA ARG A 99 3.83 16.63 8.36
C ARG A 99 2.77 15.70 8.95
N PHE A 100 3.11 14.42 9.11
CA PHE A 100 2.21 13.43 9.69
C PHE A 100 2.78 12.88 11.00
N PRO A 101 1.95 12.68 12.03
CA PRO A 101 2.37 11.86 13.17
C PRO A 101 2.71 10.44 12.71
N ARG A 102 3.58 9.76 13.43
CA ARG A 102 3.98 8.40 13.06
C ARG A 102 2.81 7.42 13.05
N ASP A 103 1.82 7.65 13.90
CA ASP A 103 0.62 6.80 14.04
C ASP A 103 -0.59 7.35 13.27
N TYR A 104 -0.38 8.29 12.36
CA TYR A 104 -1.47 8.93 11.64
C TYR A 104 -2.30 7.94 10.81
N PHE A 105 -1.64 6.99 10.14
CA PHE A 105 -2.32 6.04 9.27
C PHE A 105 -2.61 4.74 10.01
N ASP A 106 -3.85 4.26 9.90
CA ASP A 106 -4.24 2.95 10.41
C ASP A 106 -3.64 1.83 9.57
N ALA A 107 -3.56 2.05 8.26
CA ALA A 107 -2.99 1.10 7.33
C ALA A 107 -2.13 1.81 6.31
N CYS A 108 -1.07 1.15 5.87
CA CYS A 108 -0.21 1.62 4.80
C CYS A 108 -0.17 0.57 3.69
N ILE A 109 -0.37 1.02 2.46
CA ILE A 109 -0.31 0.17 1.27
C ILE A 109 0.91 0.59 0.46
N TYR A 110 1.79 -0.37 0.19
CA TYR A 110 2.99 -0.14 -0.61
C TYR A 110 2.85 -0.86 -1.93
N ASP A 111 2.59 -0.09 -3.00
CA ASP A 111 2.54 -0.65 -4.36
C ASP A 111 3.96 -0.87 -4.86
N GLU A 112 4.12 -1.86 -5.72
CA GLU A 112 5.45 -2.30 -6.16
C GLU A 112 6.32 -2.63 -4.94
N ALA A 113 5.79 -3.45 -4.05
CA ALA A 113 6.40 -3.75 -2.76
C ALA A 113 7.80 -4.36 -2.86
N HIS A 114 8.18 -4.88 -4.02
CA HIS A 114 9.53 -5.36 -4.26
C HIS A 114 10.58 -4.24 -4.16
N HIS A 115 10.16 -2.97 -4.17
CA HIS A 115 11.04 -1.84 -3.95
C HIS A 115 11.14 -1.45 -2.47
N THR A 116 10.44 -2.13 -1.56
CA THR A 116 10.41 -1.72 -0.13
C THR A 116 11.76 -1.84 0.56
N SER A 117 12.68 -2.62 0.00
CA SER A 117 14.06 -2.67 0.50
C SER A 117 14.90 -1.48 0.03
N ALA A 118 14.45 -0.72 -0.95
CA ALA A 118 15.15 0.48 -1.39
C ALA A 118 15.06 1.56 -0.31
N GLY A 119 16.08 2.41 -0.23
CA GLY A 119 16.22 3.37 0.85
C GLY A 119 15.01 4.28 1.06
N SER A 120 14.42 4.78 -0.03
CA SER A 120 13.29 5.71 0.07
C SER A 120 12.02 5.04 0.59
N TYR A 121 11.71 3.84 0.08
CA TYR A 121 10.56 3.05 0.56
C TYR A 121 10.77 2.66 2.03
N LYS A 122 11.97 2.18 2.34
CA LYS A 122 12.29 1.77 3.70
C LYS A 122 12.17 2.94 4.68
N LYS A 123 12.58 4.13 4.29
CA LYS A 123 12.49 5.32 5.12
C LYS A 123 11.04 5.63 5.49
N VAL A 124 10.12 5.55 4.54
CA VAL A 124 8.70 5.77 4.79
C VAL A 124 8.13 4.65 5.66
N MET A 125 8.46 3.40 5.34
CA MET A 125 7.99 2.25 6.09
C MET A 125 8.44 2.29 7.54
N ASP A 126 9.67 2.69 7.80
CA ASP A 126 10.21 2.78 9.15
C ASP A 126 9.63 3.96 9.94
N TYR A 127 9.20 5.01 9.25
CA TYR A 127 8.63 6.18 9.91
C TYR A 127 7.24 5.91 10.50
N PHE A 128 6.34 5.33 9.71
CA PHE A 128 4.96 5.11 10.13
C PHE A 128 4.79 3.83 10.94
N THR A 129 3.85 3.87 11.89
CA THR A 129 3.54 2.74 12.75
C THR A 129 2.06 2.35 12.60
N PRO A 130 1.66 1.82 11.42
CA PRO A 130 0.26 1.46 11.19
C PRO A 130 -0.13 0.18 11.91
N GLU A 131 -1.43 -0.03 12.10
CA GLU A 131 -1.95 -1.31 12.59
C GLU A 131 -1.76 -2.42 11.56
N PHE A 132 -1.79 -2.06 10.28
CA PHE A 132 -1.71 -3.04 9.20
C PHE A 132 -0.91 -2.50 8.03
N THR A 133 -0.08 -3.35 7.44
CA THR A 133 0.71 -3.01 6.25
C THR A 133 0.39 -4.00 5.14
N LEU A 134 -0.01 -3.48 3.99
CA LEU A 134 -0.28 -4.29 2.81
C LEU A 134 0.74 -3.96 1.73
N GLY A 135 1.53 -4.95 1.35
CA GLY A 135 2.39 -4.83 0.19
C GLY A 135 1.67 -5.37 -1.04
N MET A 136 1.83 -4.71 -2.16
CA MET A 136 1.29 -5.18 -3.43
C MET A 136 2.40 -5.27 -4.46
N THR A 137 2.40 -6.32 -5.23
CA THR A 137 3.38 -6.50 -6.29
C THR A 137 2.75 -7.24 -7.46
N ALA A 138 3.27 -6.99 -8.65
CA ALA A 138 3.04 -7.88 -9.78
C ALA A 138 3.69 -9.22 -9.46
N THR A 139 3.40 -10.27 -10.22
CA THR A 139 3.95 -11.60 -9.99
C THR A 139 5.44 -11.50 -9.65
N PRO A 140 5.86 -11.93 -8.45
CA PRO A 140 7.28 -11.86 -8.10
C PRO A 140 8.09 -12.66 -9.10
N ASP A 141 9.27 -12.17 -9.41
CA ASP A 141 10.17 -12.90 -10.28
C ASP A 141 10.46 -14.25 -9.62
N LYS A 142 10.13 -15.32 -10.31
CA LYS A 142 10.28 -16.68 -9.80
C LYS A 142 11.72 -17.12 -9.71
N ARG A 143 12.65 -16.27 -10.09
CA ARG A 143 14.07 -16.58 -9.95
C ARG A 143 14.46 -16.47 -8.49
N ASP A 144 14.81 -17.58 -7.93
CA ASP A 144 15.16 -17.68 -6.51
C ASP A 144 16.39 -16.86 -6.14
N ASP A 145 17.15 -16.44 -7.12
CA ASP A 145 18.33 -15.62 -6.94
C ASP A 145 18.02 -14.10 -6.93
N ASN A 146 16.76 -13.72 -7.09
CA ASN A 146 16.36 -12.32 -7.02
C ASN A 146 16.34 -11.87 -5.57
N ILE A 147 17.35 -11.11 -5.20
CA ILE A 147 17.49 -10.60 -3.84
C ILE A 147 16.30 -9.75 -3.43
N GLU A 148 15.77 -8.96 -4.35
CA GLU A 148 14.58 -8.12 -4.08
C GLU A 148 13.36 -8.98 -3.76
N GLY A 149 13.16 -10.06 -4.51
CA GLY A 149 12.07 -10.98 -4.25
C GLY A 149 12.15 -11.65 -2.88
N ARG A 150 13.36 -12.02 -2.46
CA ARG A 150 13.57 -12.55 -1.11
C ARG A 150 13.24 -11.53 -0.04
N ASN A 151 13.70 -10.30 -0.22
CA ASN A 151 13.51 -9.24 0.76
C ASN A 151 12.04 -8.92 0.96
N ILE A 152 11.25 -8.97 -0.11
CA ILE A 152 9.82 -8.68 -0.01
C ILE A 152 9.11 -9.70 0.87
N TYR A 153 9.42 -10.98 0.75
CA TYR A 153 8.82 -12.00 1.60
C TYR A 153 9.25 -11.83 3.05
N GLU A 154 10.51 -11.51 3.29
CA GLU A 154 11.00 -11.28 4.64
C GLU A 154 10.35 -10.06 5.28
N ILE A 155 10.23 -8.96 4.54
CA ILE A 155 9.62 -7.74 5.04
C ILE A 155 8.18 -7.97 5.47
N PHE A 156 7.44 -8.78 4.72
CA PHE A 156 6.04 -9.08 5.01
C PHE A 156 5.85 -10.40 5.76
N ASP A 157 6.92 -10.92 6.39
CA ASP A 157 6.90 -12.08 7.28
C ASP A 157 6.29 -13.32 6.63
N HIS A 158 6.47 -13.46 5.30
CA HIS A 158 5.91 -14.56 4.51
C HIS A 158 4.39 -14.67 4.56
N ASN A 159 3.70 -13.62 4.97
CA ASN A 159 2.24 -13.59 5.05
C ASN A 159 1.66 -13.21 3.70
N ILE A 160 1.40 -14.19 2.87
CA ILE A 160 0.74 -13.99 1.58
C ILE A 160 -0.75 -14.09 1.79
N ALA A 161 -1.43 -12.94 1.78
CA ALA A 161 -2.87 -12.89 1.97
C ALA A 161 -3.60 -13.51 0.79
N TYR A 162 -3.12 -13.25 -0.42
CA TYR A 162 -3.77 -13.78 -1.60
C TYR A 162 -2.90 -13.59 -2.84
N GLU A 163 -2.73 -14.67 -3.60
CA GLU A 163 -2.14 -14.58 -4.92
C GLU A 163 -3.28 -14.48 -5.94
N ILE A 164 -3.57 -13.27 -6.40
CA ILE A 164 -4.64 -13.05 -7.36
C ILE A 164 -4.09 -13.21 -8.78
N ARG A 165 -4.67 -14.14 -9.51
CA ARG A 165 -4.42 -14.28 -10.95
C ARG A 165 -5.61 -13.72 -11.68
N LEU A 166 -5.68 -12.41 -11.76
CA LEU A 166 -6.86 -11.72 -12.25
C LEU A 166 -7.17 -11.98 -13.72
N GLN A 167 -6.16 -12.39 -14.49
CA GLN A 167 -6.42 -12.77 -15.87
C GLN A 167 -7.30 -14.02 -15.99
N GLN A 168 -7.57 -14.69 -14.89
CA GLN A 168 -8.46 -15.84 -14.87
C GLN A 168 -9.87 -15.50 -14.40
N ALA A 169 -10.05 -14.27 -14.03
CA ALA A 169 -11.37 -13.82 -13.54
C ALA A 169 -12.34 -13.60 -14.68
#